data_d639ac8724f8e4fe81f197dd89712d8a
#
_entry.id   d639ac8724f8e4fe81f197dd89712d8a
#
_cell.length_a   1.000
_cell.length_b   1.000
_cell.length_c   1.000
_cell.angle_alpha   90.00
_cell.angle_beta   90.00
_cell.angle_gamma   90.00
#
_symmetry.space_group_name_H-M   'P 1'
#
loop_
_entity.id
_entity.type
_entity.pdbx_description
1 polymer ?
#
loop_
_entity_poly.entity_id
_entity_poly.type
_entity_poly.pdbx_seq_one_letter_code
_entity_poly.pdbx_strand_id
1 'polypeptide(L)'
;MATSMATAADARDPRLSKEAHATQQPTDVQIEQSILHADYGHDPNVSFEEYLYYANWTRDYEKTLSTKGRGMSSLLSVLSGKKQQAVVSGVPEPVTAPSIEARANDTSKKPDDAPTDTFGIISDYEWHHASRAARTATWGAVFYLITTDILGPFSVPWAFTQLGYGPGISLYFVFAAMAGFSGVLLWWQFLGLDSDKYPVKGYGDLGFRIYGNWFRYIINILQSGQFFLGVTLLIVANGQSLSQLSQGPKGSKAFCFTACLIIFTVAGFIVGQIRTMQKFGYIANISVWLNVFVILMTMGIVANSDPNYEAVYASYQIPKGPIKTSAGAPSDLTFIDNINGLMQAVYSYGGATMFCELMAEMRRPWDFWKGLIVADTFIFLCYIVFGLVVYSEQGQFAFNPAYQGINPYAWQTVGNVFGLITGLIAACLYGNIGIKVLYANVGRSVLRLPALESRVGKCVFVATVPVYWGAAFIIAAAVPQISNLSAFVGAAMILQFSYTFPPVLAVGFNCLRDAVGPGEGFDPATGRVVRRDEGLRRWVRGYRKRFLVNSFNVVYFLGAATTAVLGIYASVYSMHRQYAHANIKPFSCDSPTG
;
A
#
# COMPACT_ATOMS: atom_id res chain seq x y z
N MET A 1 -15.75 27.39 19.10
CA MET A 1 -14.88 26.33 18.57
C MET A 1 -14.44 26.55 17.10
N ALA A 2 -15.17 27.26 16.29
CA ALA A 2 -14.77 27.59 14.90
C ALA A 2 -13.68 28.67 14.79
N THR A 3 -13.56 29.55 15.76
CA THR A 3 -12.62 30.70 15.77
C THR A 3 -11.16 30.32 16.10
N SER A 4 -10.92 29.21 16.77
CA SER A 4 -9.55 28.78 17.14
C SER A 4 -8.85 27.96 16.03
N MET A 5 -9.59 27.46 15.06
CA MET A 5 -9.01 26.74 13.91
C MET A 5 -8.47 27.65 12.82
N ALA A 6 -8.95 28.89 12.76
CA ALA A 6 -8.54 29.87 11.75
C ALA A 6 -7.08 30.35 11.95
N THR A 7 -6.60 30.42 13.18
CA THR A 7 -5.31 31.03 13.51
C THR A 7 -4.07 30.27 13.02
N ALA A 8 -4.12 28.95 12.92
CA ALA A 8 -2.95 28.19 12.44
C ALA A 8 -2.95 28.03 10.90
N ALA A 9 -4.12 28.19 10.25
CA ALA A 9 -4.22 28.29 8.80
C ALA A 9 -3.76 29.66 8.31
N ASP A 10 -4.03 30.71 9.10
CA ASP A 10 -3.75 32.09 8.77
C ASP A 10 -2.25 32.39 8.56
N ALA A 11 -1.38 31.75 9.31
CA ALA A 11 0.07 31.91 9.14
C ALA A 11 0.60 31.40 7.78
N ARG A 12 -0.24 30.74 6.96
CA ARG A 12 0.14 30.12 5.68
C ARG A 12 -0.56 30.69 4.47
N ASP A 13 -1.68 31.38 4.67
CA ASP A 13 -2.43 32.03 3.59
C ASP A 13 -2.23 33.53 3.68
N PRO A 14 -1.54 34.16 2.69
CA PRO A 14 -1.32 35.61 2.67
C PRO A 14 -2.62 36.42 2.68
N ARG A 15 -3.77 35.79 2.38
CA ARG A 15 -5.08 36.42 2.39
C ARG A 15 -5.64 36.61 3.80
N LEU A 16 -5.24 35.75 4.75
CA LEU A 16 -5.75 35.75 6.12
C LEU A 16 -4.86 36.51 7.09
N SER A 17 -3.61 36.83 6.69
CA SER A 17 -2.65 37.55 7.53
C SER A 17 -3.06 39.00 7.85
N LYS A 18 -4.05 39.59 7.12
CA LYS A 18 -4.53 40.95 7.38
C LYS A 18 -5.62 41.01 8.45
N GLU A 19 -6.33 39.93 8.73
CA GLU A 19 -7.40 39.90 9.74
C GLU A 19 -6.95 39.40 11.12
N ALA A 20 -5.80 38.70 11.18
CA ALA A 20 -5.28 38.07 12.40
C ALA A 20 -4.69 39.04 13.43
N HIS A 21 -4.54 40.34 13.11
CA HIS A 21 -3.92 41.31 14.03
C HIS A 21 -4.80 41.78 15.20
N ALA A 22 -6.01 41.25 15.37
CA ALA A 22 -6.95 41.74 16.37
C ALA A 22 -7.35 40.78 17.47
N THR A 23 -6.77 39.53 17.58
CA THR A 23 -7.28 38.54 18.54
C THR A 23 -6.20 37.93 19.42
N GLN A 24 -6.54 37.74 20.69
CA GLN A 24 -5.74 37.22 21.80
C GLN A 24 -4.83 36.03 21.42
N GLN A 25 -3.58 36.07 21.95
CA GLN A 25 -2.57 34.99 21.81
C GLN A 25 -3.14 33.64 22.25
N PRO A 26 -3.04 32.59 21.41
CA PRO A 26 -3.46 31.26 21.81
C PRO A 26 -2.51 30.68 22.84
N THR A 27 -3.03 29.94 23.84
CA THR A 27 -2.24 29.24 24.83
C THR A 27 -1.46 28.06 24.20
N ASP A 28 -0.31 27.67 24.77
CA ASP A 28 0.51 26.53 24.28
C ASP A 28 -0.31 25.27 24.00
N VAL A 29 -1.33 24.99 24.82
CA VAL A 29 -2.26 23.88 24.63
C VAL A 29 -3.12 24.05 23.37
N GLN A 30 -3.50 25.29 23.03
CA GLN A 30 -4.28 25.57 21.83
C GLN A 30 -3.42 25.52 20.57
N ILE A 31 -2.15 25.91 20.66
CA ILE A 31 -1.18 25.76 19.58
C ILE A 31 -0.88 24.27 19.34
N GLU A 32 -0.62 23.50 20.40
CA GLU A 32 -0.40 22.06 20.32
C GLU A 32 -1.64 21.33 19.80
N GLN A 33 -2.84 21.71 20.23
CA GLN A 33 -4.10 21.19 19.69
C GLN A 33 -4.34 21.62 18.24
N SER A 34 -4.00 22.84 17.83
CA SER A 34 -4.18 23.32 16.47
C SER A 34 -3.18 22.62 15.50
N ILE A 35 -1.96 22.38 15.93
CA ILE A 35 -0.96 21.59 15.18
C ILE A 35 -1.38 20.13 15.07
N LEU A 36 -1.96 19.57 16.14
CA LEU A 36 -2.45 18.18 16.20
C LEU A 36 -3.79 18.00 15.46
N HIS A 37 -4.60 19.04 15.35
CA HIS A 37 -5.91 19.01 14.68
C HIS A 37 -5.90 19.56 13.25
N ALA A 38 -4.78 20.05 12.78
CA ALA A 38 -4.66 20.53 11.40
C ALA A 38 -4.75 19.37 10.40
N ASP A 39 -5.94 18.90 10.16
CA ASP A 39 -6.28 17.99 9.06
C ASP A 39 -6.43 18.81 7.75
N TYR A 40 -5.39 19.62 7.48
CA TYR A 40 -5.34 20.50 6.30
C TYR A 40 -5.45 19.77 4.96
N GLY A 41 -5.35 18.45 4.97
CA GLY A 41 -5.53 17.63 3.78
C GLY A 41 -6.97 17.53 3.29
N HIS A 42 -7.97 17.88 4.12
CA HIS A 42 -9.38 17.57 3.87
C HIS A 42 -10.30 18.78 4.08
N ASP A 43 -9.83 20.00 3.78
CA ASP A 43 -10.68 21.19 3.82
C ASP A 43 -11.61 21.19 2.59
N PRO A 44 -12.94 21.10 2.79
CA PRO A 44 -13.91 21.13 1.70
C PRO A 44 -13.97 22.46 0.96
N ASN A 45 -13.41 23.53 1.52
CA ASN A 45 -13.39 24.85 0.90
C ASN A 45 -12.26 25.01 -0.12
N VAL A 46 -11.25 24.14 -0.09
CA VAL A 46 -10.15 24.17 -1.05
C VAL A 46 -10.59 23.53 -2.36
N SER A 47 -10.48 24.29 -3.45
CA SER A 47 -10.91 23.85 -4.77
C SER A 47 -9.88 22.94 -5.45
N PHE A 48 -10.34 22.13 -6.42
CA PHE A 48 -9.46 21.29 -7.23
C PHE A 48 -8.41 22.11 -7.99
N GLU A 49 -8.78 23.29 -8.49
CA GLU A 49 -7.91 24.20 -9.22
C GLU A 49 -6.81 24.79 -8.31
N GLU A 50 -7.10 24.99 -7.04
CA GLU A 50 -6.13 25.44 -6.07
C GLU A 50 -5.09 24.32 -5.78
N TYR A 51 -5.55 23.07 -5.58
CA TYR A 51 -4.63 21.94 -5.47
C TYR A 51 -3.72 21.83 -6.69
N LEU A 52 -4.29 21.94 -7.90
CA LEU A 52 -3.54 21.86 -9.15
C LEU A 52 -2.49 22.98 -9.29
N TYR A 53 -2.84 24.21 -8.89
CA TYR A 53 -1.94 25.36 -8.93
C TYR A 53 -0.71 25.15 -8.05
N TYR A 54 -0.91 24.80 -6.77
CA TYR A 54 0.20 24.59 -5.85
C TYR A 54 1.01 23.32 -6.17
N ALA A 55 0.37 22.30 -6.72
CA ALA A 55 1.07 21.11 -7.20
C ALA A 55 2.04 21.44 -8.35
N ASN A 56 1.60 22.22 -9.34
CA ASN A 56 2.45 22.65 -10.45
C ASN A 56 3.64 23.47 -9.94
N TRP A 57 3.41 24.41 -9.03
CA TRP A 57 4.48 25.20 -8.41
C TRP A 57 5.51 24.32 -7.68
N THR A 58 5.03 23.34 -6.91
CA THR A 58 5.89 22.37 -6.22
C THR A 58 6.71 21.54 -7.21
N ARG A 59 6.11 21.09 -8.34
CA ARG A 59 6.84 20.33 -9.38
C ARG A 59 7.91 21.16 -10.06
N ASP A 60 7.68 22.45 -10.30
CA ASP A 60 8.68 23.33 -10.88
C ASP A 60 9.86 23.53 -9.92
N TYR A 61 9.60 23.68 -8.63
CA TYR A 61 10.65 23.70 -7.61
C TYR A 61 11.45 22.39 -7.57
N GLU A 62 10.80 21.23 -7.64
CA GLU A 62 11.47 19.93 -7.65
C GLU A 62 12.40 19.71 -8.85
N LYS A 63 12.12 20.33 -10.00
CA LYS A 63 13.02 20.31 -11.17
C LYS A 63 14.35 21.02 -10.90
N THR A 64 14.36 22.00 -10.01
CA THR A 64 15.58 22.72 -9.63
C THR A 64 16.48 21.93 -8.68
N LEU A 65 15.92 20.92 -7.99
CA LEU A 65 16.68 20.09 -7.06
C LEU A 65 17.68 19.21 -7.83
N SER A 66 18.95 19.32 -7.46
CA SER A 66 20.05 18.58 -8.07
C SER A 66 19.84 17.05 -8.00
N THR A 67 19.97 16.39 -9.16
CA THR A 67 19.96 14.91 -9.29
C THR A 67 21.37 14.30 -9.22
N LYS A 68 22.43 15.14 -9.05
CA LYS A 68 23.82 14.65 -9.06
C LYS A 68 24.06 13.64 -7.95
N GLY A 69 24.37 12.42 -8.32
CA GLY A 69 25.11 11.44 -7.52
C GLY A 69 24.40 10.18 -7.07
N ARG A 70 23.16 9.82 -7.53
CA ARG A 70 22.44 8.68 -6.93
C ARG A 70 21.54 7.86 -7.86
N GLY A 71 22.04 7.56 -9.05
CA GLY A 71 21.39 6.59 -9.94
C GLY A 71 21.59 5.14 -9.46
N MET A 72 22.22 4.29 -10.28
CA MET A 72 22.51 2.88 -10.00
C MET A 72 23.32 2.65 -8.70
N SER A 73 24.17 3.63 -8.30
CA SER A 73 24.91 3.58 -7.03
C SER A 73 23.99 3.63 -5.79
N SER A 74 22.83 4.25 -5.87
CA SER A 74 21.84 4.24 -4.79
C SER A 74 21.20 2.86 -4.64
N LEU A 75 20.86 2.19 -5.75
CA LEU A 75 20.39 0.80 -5.74
C LEU A 75 21.43 -0.13 -5.14
N LEU A 76 22.68 -0.05 -5.59
CA LEU A 76 23.80 -0.85 -5.08
C LEU A 76 24.10 -0.57 -3.59
N SER A 77 24.00 0.67 -3.13
CA SER A 77 24.21 1.01 -1.72
C SER A 77 23.09 0.46 -0.82
N VAL A 78 21.85 0.46 -1.31
CA VAL A 78 20.69 -0.15 -0.61
C VAL A 78 20.84 -1.67 -0.62
N LEU A 79 21.19 -2.27 -1.77
CA LEU A 79 21.48 -3.72 -1.89
C LEU A 79 22.62 -4.18 -0.97
N SER A 80 23.64 -3.34 -0.77
CA SER A 80 24.78 -3.65 0.09
C SER A 80 24.56 -3.36 1.57
N GLY A 81 23.37 -2.95 1.99
CA GLY A 81 23.04 -2.67 3.39
C GLY A 81 23.80 -1.48 4.02
N LYS A 82 24.49 -0.67 3.20
CA LYS A 82 25.20 0.51 3.72
C LYS A 82 24.16 1.55 4.17
N LYS A 83 24.23 1.95 5.46
CA LYS A 83 23.45 3.05 6.00
C LYS A 83 23.52 4.23 5.02
N GLN A 84 22.38 4.64 4.47
CA GLN A 84 22.24 5.98 3.96
C GLN A 84 22.36 6.91 5.18
N GLN A 85 23.57 7.39 5.46
CA GLN A 85 23.69 8.58 6.25
C GLN A 85 22.86 9.63 5.52
N ALA A 86 21.89 10.20 6.22
CA ALA A 86 21.26 11.44 5.80
C ALA A 86 22.39 12.46 5.69
N VAL A 87 22.96 12.55 4.50
CA VAL A 87 23.91 13.60 4.20
C VAL A 87 23.06 14.86 4.07
N VAL A 88 22.92 15.55 5.18
CA VAL A 88 22.67 16.99 5.22
C VAL A 88 23.94 17.68 4.69
N SER A 89 24.38 17.30 3.51
CA SER A 89 25.48 17.93 2.81
C SER A 89 24.96 18.39 1.46
N GLY A 90 24.64 19.64 1.45
CA GLY A 90 24.13 20.40 0.33
C GLY A 90 22.89 21.17 0.76
N VAL A 91 23.02 21.95 1.85
CA VAL A 91 22.32 23.21 1.91
C VAL A 91 22.72 23.90 0.63
N PRO A 92 21.84 24.08 -0.38
CA PRO A 92 22.15 25.05 -1.42
C PRO A 92 22.40 26.33 -0.64
N GLU A 93 23.53 26.97 -0.85
CA GLU A 93 23.67 28.36 -0.43
C GLU A 93 22.38 29.07 -0.82
N PRO A 94 21.79 29.86 0.07
CA PRO A 94 20.56 30.57 -0.26
C PRO A 94 20.87 31.28 -1.59
N VAL A 95 20.10 30.91 -2.63
CA VAL A 95 20.04 31.74 -3.83
C VAL A 95 19.57 33.06 -3.28
N THR A 96 20.48 33.98 -3.13
CA THR A 96 20.25 35.35 -2.74
C THR A 96 19.04 35.81 -3.56
N ALA A 97 17.93 36.05 -2.88
CA ALA A 97 16.82 36.73 -3.48
C ALA A 97 17.42 38.00 -4.14
N PRO A 98 17.02 38.35 -5.38
CA PRO A 98 17.60 39.49 -6.05
C PRO A 98 17.39 40.71 -5.16
N SER A 99 18.51 41.10 -4.55
CA SER A 99 18.79 42.42 -3.97
C SER A 99 17.66 43.09 -3.15
N ILE A 100 17.66 42.77 -1.88
CA ILE A 100 17.32 43.77 -0.85
C ILE A 100 18.42 44.85 -0.79
N GLU A 101 19.57 44.66 -1.43
CA GLU A 101 20.67 45.65 -1.49
C GLU A 101 20.39 46.91 -2.32
N ALA A 102 19.33 46.91 -3.15
CA ALA A 102 18.97 48.11 -3.92
C ALA A 102 18.11 49.15 -3.14
N ARG A 103 17.76 48.88 -1.86
CA ARG A 103 16.98 49.79 -1.00
C ARG A 103 17.70 50.23 0.29
N ALA A 104 18.96 49.89 0.46
CA ALA A 104 19.75 50.24 1.65
C ALA A 104 20.43 51.62 1.59
N ASN A 105 20.08 52.51 0.64
CA ASN A 105 20.66 53.87 0.55
C ASN A 105 19.70 54.97 0.94
N ASP A 106 18.72 54.71 1.80
CA ASP A 106 18.00 55.79 2.47
C ASP A 106 18.22 55.72 3.99
N THR A 107 19.39 56.22 4.37
CA THR A 107 19.88 56.37 5.74
C THR A 107 19.22 57.57 6.39
N SER A 108 18.13 57.38 7.12
CA SER A 108 17.82 58.24 8.27
C SER A 108 16.62 57.76 9.09
N LYS A 109 16.77 56.63 9.82
CA LYS A 109 16.00 56.39 11.06
C LYS A 109 16.73 55.41 11.94
N LYS A 110 16.91 55.78 13.22
CA LYS A 110 17.54 55.03 14.27
C LYS A 110 16.88 53.66 14.47
N PRO A 111 17.65 52.62 14.88
CA PRO A 111 17.15 51.23 15.07
C PRO A 111 16.69 50.98 16.50
N ASP A 112 15.71 51.69 17.01
CA ASP A 112 15.25 51.49 18.40
C ASP A 112 13.76 51.12 18.55
N ASP A 113 13.00 50.89 17.45
CA ASP A 113 11.61 50.45 17.53
C ASP A 113 11.36 49.27 16.56
N ALA A 114 12.12 48.21 16.67
CA ALA A 114 11.70 46.92 16.15
C ALA A 114 10.77 46.27 17.20
N PRO A 115 9.51 45.95 16.87
CA PRO A 115 8.69 45.17 17.77
C PRO A 115 9.38 43.80 17.97
N THR A 116 9.73 43.53 19.21
CA THR A 116 10.16 42.20 19.66
C THR A 116 8.93 41.28 19.61
N ASP A 117 8.56 40.82 18.43
CA ASP A 117 7.60 39.73 18.25
C ASP A 117 8.28 38.41 18.65
N THR A 118 8.13 38.07 19.90
CA THR A 118 8.67 36.89 20.56
C THR A 118 7.90 35.59 20.26
N PHE A 119 7.09 35.56 19.22
CA PHE A 119 6.55 34.33 18.67
C PHE A 119 6.94 34.25 17.19
N GLY A 120 7.98 33.49 16.92
CA GLY A 120 8.50 33.31 15.58
C GLY A 120 7.40 32.83 14.65
N ILE A 121 6.94 33.72 13.78
CA ILE A 121 6.21 33.33 12.59
C ILE A 121 7.16 32.42 11.83
N ILE A 122 6.83 31.11 11.79
CA ILE A 122 7.61 30.13 11.03
C ILE A 122 7.64 30.67 9.60
N SER A 123 8.80 31.00 9.08
CA SER A 123 8.94 31.51 7.72
C SER A 123 8.47 30.44 6.73
N ASP A 124 7.92 30.83 5.59
CA ASP A 124 7.54 29.90 4.50
C ASP A 124 8.70 28.98 4.14
N TYR A 125 9.94 29.46 4.24
CA TYR A 125 11.15 28.69 4.04
C TYR A 125 11.32 27.58 5.10
N GLU A 126 11.18 27.88 6.38
CA GLU A 126 11.27 26.91 7.48
C GLU A 126 10.16 25.88 7.40
N TRP A 127 8.97 26.32 7.00
CA TRP A 127 7.84 25.41 6.77
C TRP A 127 8.11 24.44 5.61
N HIS A 128 8.60 24.92 4.48
CA HIS A 128 8.99 24.08 3.34
C HIS A 128 10.09 23.09 3.73
N HIS A 129 11.06 23.51 4.51
CA HIS A 129 12.10 22.62 5.02
C HIS A 129 11.55 21.58 5.99
N ALA A 130 10.68 21.97 6.91
CA ALA A 130 10.09 21.05 7.88
C ALA A 130 9.15 20.02 7.22
N SER A 131 8.31 20.46 6.28
CA SER A 131 7.41 19.56 5.54
C SER A 131 8.15 18.56 4.64
N ARG A 132 9.32 18.95 4.11
CA ARG A 132 10.19 18.08 3.29
C ARG A 132 11.20 17.27 4.10
N ALA A 133 11.43 17.61 5.37
CA ALA A 133 12.35 16.86 6.23
C ALA A 133 11.98 15.37 6.37
N ALA A 134 10.67 15.05 6.30
CA ALA A 134 10.17 13.70 6.30
C ALA A 134 10.29 12.99 4.94
N ARG A 135 10.48 13.74 3.83
CA ARG A 135 10.58 13.20 2.45
C ARG A 135 12.03 12.83 2.14
N THR A 136 12.47 11.67 2.56
CA THR A 136 13.87 11.21 2.42
C THR A 136 14.06 10.08 1.43
N ALA A 137 12.99 9.36 1.06
CA ALA A 137 13.06 8.18 0.23
C ALA A 137 13.51 8.50 -1.21
N THR A 138 14.39 7.66 -1.74
CA THR A 138 14.84 7.70 -3.14
C THR A 138 14.07 6.67 -3.96
N TRP A 139 14.12 6.75 -5.30
CA TRP A 139 13.48 5.75 -6.16
C TRP A 139 14.04 4.32 -5.93
N GLY A 140 15.32 4.18 -5.55
CA GLY A 140 15.89 2.89 -5.17
C GLY A 140 15.31 2.35 -3.86
N ALA A 141 15.02 3.22 -2.87
CA ALA A 141 14.31 2.81 -1.67
C ALA A 141 12.88 2.37 -1.98
N VAL A 142 12.21 3.08 -2.89
CA VAL A 142 10.86 2.73 -3.36
C VAL A 142 10.85 1.39 -4.08
N PHE A 143 11.83 1.10 -4.95
CA PHE A 143 12.00 -0.23 -5.54
C PHE A 143 12.00 -1.33 -4.47
N TYR A 144 12.78 -1.13 -3.41
CA TYR A 144 12.84 -2.09 -2.29
C TYR A 144 11.52 -2.22 -1.56
N LEU A 145 10.86 -1.11 -1.27
CA LEU A 145 9.58 -1.12 -0.54
C LEU A 145 8.48 -1.82 -1.35
N ILE A 146 8.38 -1.54 -2.64
CA ILE A 146 7.45 -2.23 -3.55
C ILE A 146 7.79 -3.73 -3.61
N THR A 147 9.06 -4.07 -3.77
CA THR A 147 9.49 -5.47 -3.84
C THR A 147 9.24 -6.20 -2.51
N THR A 148 9.45 -5.56 -1.36
CA THR A 148 9.18 -6.16 -0.05
C THR A 148 7.70 -6.45 0.16
N ASP A 149 6.83 -5.58 -0.32
CA ASP A 149 5.38 -5.69 -0.16
C ASP A 149 4.78 -6.78 -1.09
N ILE A 150 5.25 -6.82 -2.34
CA ILE A 150 4.64 -7.65 -3.38
C ILE A 150 5.34 -9.01 -3.52
N LEU A 151 6.68 -9.10 -3.36
CA LEU A 151 7.44 -10.31 -3.66
C LEU A 151 7.09 -11.48 -2.74
N GLY A 152 6.19 -12.33 -3.20
CA GLY A 152 5.78 -13.56 -2.53
C GLY A 152 5.15 -14.54 -3.55
N PRO A 153 5.97 -15.15 -4.48
CA PRO A 153 5.44 -15.95 -5.59
C PRO A 153 4.86 -17.30 -5.17
N PHE A 154 4.69 -17.54 -3.88
CA PHE A 154 4.42 -18.87 -3.34
C PHE A 154 3.03 -19.43 -3.69
N SER A 155 2.09 -18.57 -4.14
CA SER A 155 0.78 -18.99 -4.67
C SER A 155 0.76 -19.21 -6.19
N VAL A 156 1.79 -18.76 -6.91
CA VAL A 156 1.84 -18.78 -8.38
C VAL A 156 1.77 -20.21 -8.96
N PRO A 157 2.54 -21.19 -8.44
CA PRO A 157 2.44 -22.57 -8.96
C PRO A 157 1.04 -23.16 -8.81
N TRP A 158 0.38 -22.90 -7.67
CA TRP A 158 -1.00 -23.33 -7.47
C TRP A 158 -1.96 -22.65 -8.43
N ALA A 159 -1.77 -21.37 -8.76
CA ALA A 159 -2.57 -20.72 -9.80
C ALA A 159 -2.42 -21.41 -11.15
N PHE A 160 -1.21 -21.87 -11.50
CA PHE A 160 -1.00 -22.65 -12.73
C PHE A 160 -1.68 -24.03 -12.71
N THR A 161 -1.87 -24.65 -11.54
CA THR A 161 -2.69 -25.87 -11.48
C THR A 161 -4.11 -25.62 -11.90
N GLN A 162 -4.64 -24.41 -11.65
CA GLN A 162 -6.00 -24.03 -11.99
C GLN A 162 -6.15 -23.52 -13.44
N LEU A 163 -5.09 -22.94 -13.99
CA LEU A 163 -5.13 -22.21 -15.28
C LEU A 163 -4.42 -22.95 -16.42
N GLY A 164 -3.43 -23.78 -16.11
CA GLY A 164 -2.49 -24.32 -17.08
C GLY A 164 -1.45 -23.30 -17.54
N TYR A 165 -0.52 -23.70 -18.42
CA TYR A 165 0.58 -22.84 -18.86
C TYR A 165 0.12 -21.61 -19.64
N GLY A 166 -0.66 -21.80 -20.71
CA GLY A 166 -1.05 -20.70 -21.62
C GLY A 166 -1.83 -19.60 -20.92
N PRO A 167 -3.02 -19.88 -20.35
CA PRO A 167 -3.78 -18.89 -19.61
C PRO A 167 -3.02 -18.36 -18.40
N GLY A 168 -2.27 -19.20 -17.66
CA GLY A 168 -1.48 -18.79 -16.52
C GLY A 168 -0.46 -17.71 -16.88
N ILE A 169 0.44 -17.99 -17.85
CA ILE A 169 1.46 -17.01 -18.29
C ILE A 169 0.80 -15.73 -18.81
N SER A 170 -0.25 -15.88 -19.65
CA SER A 170 -0.94 -14.73 -20.25
C SER A 170 -1.58 -13.83 -19.20
N LEU A 171 -2.26 -14.40 -18.20
CA LEU A 171 -2.90 -13.64 -17.15
C LEU A 171 -1.89 -12.96 -16.23
N TYR A 172 -0.82 -13.65 -15.82
CA TYR A 172 0.24 -13.02 -15.04
C TYR A 172 0.91 -11.87 -15.77
N PHE A 173 1.12 -11.99 -17.08
CA PHE A 173 1.61 -10.88 -17.92
C PHE A 173 0.62 -9.70 -17.97
N VAL A 174 -0.65 -9.99 -18.24
CA VAL A 174 -1.70 -8.96 -18.32
C VAL A 174 -1.86 -8.24 -16.99
N PHE A 175 -1.94 -8.96 -15.88
CA PHE A 175 -2.09 -8.34 -14.57
C PHE A 175 -0.85 -7.55 -14.13
N ALA A 176 0.36 -8.00 -14.46
CA ALA A 176 1.57 -7.21 -14.25
C ALA A 176 1.52 -5.90 -15.05
N ALA A 177 1.26 -5.98 -16.36
CA ALA A 177 1.17 -4.80 -17.21
C ALA A 177 0.09 -3.80 -16.75
N MET A 178 -1.07 -4.32 -16.33
CA MET A 178 -2.17 -3.50 -15.83
C MET A 178 -1.87 -2.91 -14.43
N ALA A 179 -1.16 -3.63 -13.54
CA ALA A 179 -0.71 -3.12 -12.26
C ALA A 179 0.31 -1.99 -12.44
N GLY A 180 1.29 -2.18 -13.33
CA GLY A 180 2.25 -1.13 -13.70
C GLY A 180 1.56 0.11 -14.29
N PHE A 181 0.60 -0.09 -15.20
CA PHE A 181 -0.21 1.00 -15.76
C PHE A 181 -1.00 1.73 -14.67
N SER A 182 -1.63 1.03 -13.76
CA SER A 182 -2.33 1.62 -12.61
C SER A 182 -1.39 2.42 -11.70
N GLY A 183 -0.18 1.91 -11.46
CA GLY A 183 0.84 2.64 -10.73
C GLY A 183 1.23 3.95 -11.41
N VAL A 184 1.33 3.95 -12.75
CA VAL A 184 1.58 5.18 -13.54
C VAL A 184 0.39 6.14 -13.46
N LEU A 185 -0.85 5.65 -13.50
CA LEU A 185 -2.05 6.50 -13.30
C LEU A 185 -2.04 7.18 -11.93
N LEU A 186 -1.75 6.43 -10.86
CA LEU A 186 -1.66 6.98 -9.51
C LEU A 186 -0.52 7.99 -9.37
N TRP A 187 0.64 7.67 -9.94
CA TRP A 187 1.77 8.60 -9.98
C TRP A 187 1.42 9.93 -10.64
N TRP A 188 0.75 9.87 -11.80
CA TRP A 188 0.32 11.07 -12.52
C TRP A 188 -0.66 11.94 -11.72
N GLN A 189 -1.63 11.30 -11.06
CA GLN A 189 -2.60 11.97 -10.21
C GLN A 189 -1.95 12.58 -8.97
N PHE A 190 -1.05 11.82 -8.34
CA PHE A 190 -0.28 12.30 -7.20
C PHE A 190 0.53 13.54 -7.55
N LEU A 191 1.25 13.53 -8.67
CA LEU A 191 2.02 14.68 -9.12
C LEU A 191 1.15 15.92 -9.36
N GLY A 192 -0.05 15.74 -9.85
CA GLY A 192 -0.98 16.84 -10.14
C GLY A 192 -1.72 17.39 -8.94
N LEU A 193 -1.71 16.67 -7.81
CA LEU A 193 -2.48 17.06 -6.62
C LEU A 193 -1.62 17.27 -5.38
N ASP A 194 -0.44 16.66 -5.26
CA ASP A 194 0.46 16.83 -4.11
C ASP A 194 1.23 18.14 -4.18
N SER A 195 1.27 18.86 -3.08
CA SER A 195 2.06 20.09 -2.92
C SER A 195 2.58 20.23 -1.50
N ASP A 196 3.56 21.12 -1.31
CA ASP A 196 4.07 21.43 0.02
C ASP A 196 3.01 22.12 0.90
N LYS A 197 2.11 22.92 0.28
CA LYS A 197 0.99 23.55 0.99
C LYS A 197 -0.11 22.54 1.35
N TYR A 198 -0.41 21.63 0.43
CA TYR A 198 -1.44 20.61 0.58
C TYR A 198 -0.83 19.22 0.32
N PRO A 199 -0.11 18.63 1.28
CA PRO A 199 0.51 17.34 1.07
C PRO A 199 -0.53 16.21 0.93
N VAL A 200 -0.32 15.31 -0.03
CA VAL A 200 -1.04 14.04 -0.12
C VAL A 200 -0.34 13.05 0.79
N LYS A 201 -1.07 12.49 1.75
CA LYS A 201 -0.51 11.54 2.74
C LYS A 201 -0.88 10.10 2.44
N GLY A 202 -1.96 9.87 1.71
CA GLY A 202 -2.45 8.53 1.43
C GLY A 202 -3.42 8.46 0.25
N TYR A 203 -3.85 7.25 -0.04
CA TYR A 203 -4.74 6.97 -1.16
C TYR A 203 -6.10 7.69 -1.02
N GLY A 204 -6.64 7.75 0.21
CA GLY A 204 -7.90 8.43 0.51
C GLY A 204 -7.89 9.91 0.17
N ASP A 205 -6.72 10.57 0.26
CA ASP A 205 -6.59 12.00 -0.06
C ASP A 205 -6.78 12.29 -1.55
N LEU A 206 -6.29 11.40 -2.42
CA LEU A 206 -6.58 11.51 -3.87
C LEU A 206 -8.07 11.40 -4.14
N GLY A 207 -8.72 10.42 -3.48
CA GLY A 207 -10.17 10.26 -3.59
C GLY A 207 -10.94 11.49 -3.13
N PHE A 208 -10.53 12.09 -2.02
CA PHE A 208 -11.12 13.32 -1.48
C PHE A 208 -11.01 14.49 -2.47
N ARG A 209 -9.81 14.73 -3.00
CA ARG A 209 -9.54 15.87 -3.90
C ARG A 209 -10.25 15.77 -5.24
N ILE A 210 -10.61 14.57 -5.69
CA ILE A 210 -11.27 14.32 -6.98
C ILE A 210 -12.78 14.19 -6.82
N TYR A 211 -13.25 13.39 -5.86
CA TYR A 211 -14.66 13.03 -5.71
C TYR A 211 -15.28 13.46 -4.38
N GLY A 212 -14.50 14.03 -3.46
CA GLY A 212 -14.96 14.49 -2.16
C GLY A 212 -15.00 13.41 -1.08
N ASN A 213 -15.62 13.76 0.07
CA ASN A 213 -15.56 12.96 1.30
C ASN A 213 -16.14 11.54 1.16
N TRP A 214 -17.22 11.36 0.39
CA TRP A 214 -17.87 10.05 0.27
C TRP A 214 -16.94 9.00 -0.31
N PHE A 215 -16.15 9.35 -1.33
CA PHE A 215 -15.22 8.45 -1.99
C PHE A 215 -13.98 8.17 -1.11
N ARG A 216 -13.51 9.19 -0.36
CA ARG A 216 -12.49 9.03 0.67
C ARG A 216 -12.89 7.97 1.69
N TYR A 217 -14.13 8.02 2.20
CA TYR A 217 -14.59 7.03 3.18
C TYR A 217 -14.61 5.61 2.61
N ILE A 218 -15.06 5.44 1.36
CA ILE A 218 -15.02 4.13 0.70
C ILE A 218 -13.59 3.60 0.61
N ILE A 219 -12.66 4.42 0.12
CA ILE A 219 -11.23 4.04 0.04
C ILE A 219 -10.70 3.64 1.41
N ASN A 220 -10.92 4.45 2.42
CA ASN A 220 -10.36 4.22 3.76
C ASN A 220 -10.93 2.97 4.44
N ILE A 221 -12.21 2.68 4.26
CA ILE A 221 -12.85 1.46 4.77
C ILE A 221 -12.25 0.23 4.09
N LEU A 222 -12.16 0.25 2.76
CA LEU A 222 -11.59 -0.87 2.01
C LEU A 222 -10.09 -1.06 2.29
N GLN A 223 -9.32 0.03 2.44
CA GLN A 223 -7.90 -0.03 2.80
C GLN A 223 -7.71 -0.64 4.19
N SER A 224 -8.51 -0.22 5.17
CA SER A 224 -8.49 -0.83 6.51
C SER A 224 -8.84 -2.30 6.46
N GLY A 225 -9.84 -2.68 5.66
CA GLY A 225 -10.24 -4.06 5.42
C GLY A 225 -9.15 -4.89 4.76
N GLN A 226 -8.44 -4.34 3.77
CA GLN A 226 -7.33 -5.03 3.10
C GLN A 226 -6.20 -5.37 4.06
N PHE A 227 -5.75 -4.42 4.87
CA PHE A 227 -4.71 -4.66 5.87
C PHE A 227 -5.16 -5.65 6.95
N PHE A 228 -6.42 -5.57 7.37
CA PHE A 228 -6.99 -6.49 8.35
C PHE A 228 -7.03 -7.94 7.82
N LEU A 229 -7.55 -8.14 6.61
CA LEU A 229 -7.59 -9.46 5.98
C LEU A 229 -6.19 -9.95 5.58
N GLY A 230 -5.24 -9.04 5.28
CA GLY A 230 -3.83 -9.36 5.09
C GLY A 230 -3.21 -9.99 6.34
N VAL A 231 -3.45 -9.42 7.54
CA VAL A 231 -3.03 -10.03 8.80
C VAL A 231 -3.69 -11.39 9.01
N THR A 232 -4.97 -11.53 8.69
CA THR A 232 -5.71 -12.80 8.77
C THR A 232 -5.07 -13.89 7.89
N LEU A 233 -4.75 -13.58 6.64
CA LEU A 233 -4.05 -14.50 5.72
C LEU A 233 -2.70 -14.95 6.27
N LEU A 234 -1.93 -14.02 6.84
CA LEU A 234 -0.63 -14.33 7.43
C LEU A 234 -0.76 -15.20 8.70
N ILE A 235 -1.83 -15.03 9.49
CA ILE A 235 -2.13 -15.93 10.62
C ILE A 235 -2.39 -17.35 10.09
N VAL A 236 -3.19 -17.52 9.03
CA VAL A 236 -3.47 -18.85 8.44
C VAL A 236 -2.19 -19.48 7.90
N ALA A 237 -1.45 -18.78 7.05
CA ALA A 237 -0.23 -19.29 6.42
C ALA A 237 0.83 -19.73 7.45
N ASN A 238 1.05 -18.91 8.47
CA ASN A 238 2.04 -19.20 9.50
C ASN A 238 1.53 -20.22 10.54
N GLY A 239 0.23 -20.28 10.77
CA GLY A 239 -0.38 -21.36 11.53
C GLY A 239 -0.18 -22.73 10.89
N GLN A 240 -0.32 -22.80 9.55
CA GLN A 240 -0.02 -24.01 8.77
C GLN A 240 1.47 -24.38 8.86
N SER A 241 2.38 -23.38 8.71
CA SER A 241 3.81 -23.60 8.89
C SER A 241 4.14 -24.15 10.27
N LEU A 242 3.55 -23.59 11.33
CA LEU A 242 3.78 -24.04 12.70
C LEU A 242 3.21 -25.44 12.95
N SER A 243 2.07 -25.77 12.37
CA SER A 243 1.50 -27.13 12.41
C SER A 243 2.44 -28.14 11.77
N GLN A 244 2.94 -27.89 10.56
CA GLN A 244 3.91 -28.77 9.88
C GLN A 244 5.21 -28.92 10.67
N LEU A 245 5.75 -27.87 11.26
CA LEU A 245 6.94 -27.92 12.11
C LEU A 245 6.73 -28.82 13.33
N SER A 246 5.53 -28.88 13.86
CA SER A 246 5.21 -29.68 15.05
C SER A 246 5.09 -31.17 14.78
N GLN A 247 4.89 -31.59 13.52
CA GLN A 247 4.77 -33.00 13.14
C GLN A 247 6.09 -33.76 13.27
N GLY A 248 7.21 -33.07 13.06
CA GLY A 248 8.53 -33.70 13.08
C GLY A 248 8.79 -34.68 11.91
N PRO A 249 10.01 -35.19 11.76
CA PRO A 249 10.41 -36.00 10.60
C PRO A 249 9.76 -37.39 10.54
N LYS A 250 9.15 -37.87 11.61
CA LYS A 250 8.47 -39.18 11.70
C LYS A 250 6.94 -39.08 11.53
N GLY A 251 6.39 -37.94 11.15
CA GLY A 251 4.94 -37.75 10.99
C GLY A 251 4.16 -37.96 12.30
N SER A 252 4.73 -37.50 13.43
CA SER A 252 4.02 -37.55 14.72
C SER A 252 2.77 -36.64 14.68
N LYS A 253 1.81 -36.82 15.60
CA LYS A 253 0.64 -35.97 15.67
C LYS A 253 1.06 -34.50 15.78
N ALA A 254 0.62 -33.68 14.82
CA ALA A 254 0.76 -32.24 14.85
C ALA A 254 0.12 -31.63 16.12
N PHE A 255 0.58 -30.48 16.55
CA PHE A 255 -0.16 -29.67 17.51
C PHE A 255 -1.54 -29.30 16.94
N CYS A 256 -2.51 -29.14 17.83
CA CYS A 256 -3.83 -28.65 17.43
C CYS A 256 -3.68 -27.38 16.56
N PHE A 257 -4.26 -27.40 15.35
CA PHE A 257 -4.10 -26.31 14.39
C PHE A 257 -4.55 -24.96 14.96
N THR A 258 -5.69 -24.95 15.67
CA THR A 258 -6.17 -23.75 16.35
C THR A 258 -5.15 -23.21 17.38
N ALA A 259 -4.43 -24.10 18.09
CA ALA A 259 -3.37 -23.67 19.00
C ALA A 259 -2.18 -23.04 18.26
N CYS A 260 -1.83 -23.56 17.08
CA CYS A 260 -0.80 -22.97 16.22
C CYS A 260 -1.18 -21.54 15.77
N LEU A 261 -2.45 -21.32 15.40
CA LEU A 261 -2.96 -19.99 15.08
C LEU A 261 -2.87 -19.04 16.29
N ILE A 262 -3.23 -19.52 17.49
CA ILE A 262 -3.14 -18.72 18.74
C ILE A 262 -1.69 -18.34 19.04
N ILE A 263 -0.75 -19.27 18.93
CA ILE A 263 0.68 -19.02 19.19
C ILE A 263 1.19 -17.91 18.29
N PHE A 264 0.89 -17.98 16.98
CA PHE A 264 1.30 -16.94 16.05
C PHE A 264 0.61 -15.60 16.33
N THR A 265 -0.67 -15.61 16.67
CA THR A 265 -1.44 -14.41 17.05
C THR A 265 -0.86 -13.74 18.29
N VAL A 266 -0.50 -14.52 19.32
CA VAL A 266 0.14 -13.98 20.53
C VAL A 266 1.51 -13.38 20.23
N ALA A 267 2.32 -14.02 19.38
CA ALA A 267 3.57 -13.43 18.90
C ALA A 267 3.31 -12.09 18.19
N GLY A 268 2.26 -12.03 17.38
CA GLY A 268 1.81 -10.80 16.73
C GLY A 268 1.36 -9.71 17.70
N PHE A 269 0.70 -10.05 18.82
CA PHE A 269 0.36 -9.08 19.87
C PHE A 269 1.61 -8.39 20.44
N ILE A 270 2.66 -9.17 20.68
CA ILE A 270 3.89 -8.65 21.28
C ILE A 270 4.62 -7.75 20.28
N VAL A 271 4.86 -8.25 19.06
CA VAL A 271 5.63 -7.51 18.05
C VAL A 271 4.81 -6.37 17.45
N GLY A 272 3.49 -6.50 17.36
CA GLY A 272 2.56 -5.46 16.88
C GLY A 272 2.49 -4.21 17.77
N GLN A 273 3.02 -4.26 18.99
CA GLN A 273 3.16 -3.08 19.86
C GLN A 273 4.24 -2.08 19.38
N ILE A 274 5.10 -2.49 18.43
CA ILE A 274 6.13 -1.63 17.89
C ILE A 274 5.48 -0.56 17.00
N ARG A 275 5.49 0.70 17.46
CA ARG A 275 4.78 1.81 16.81
C ARG A 275 5.58 2.49 15.69
N THR A 276 6.91 2.42 15.72
CA THR A 276 7.81 3.16 14.83
C THR A 276 8.17 2.36 13.57
N MET A 277 7.69 2.82 12.42
CA MET A 277 7.97 2.22 11.12
C MET A 277 9.45 2.23 10.72
N GLN A 278 10.24 3.21 11.20
CA GLN A 278 11.67 3.32 10.87
C GLN A 278 12.50 2.09 11.25
N LYS A 279 12.14 1.40 12.35
CA LYS A 279 12.81 0.16 12.75
C LYS A 279 12.45 -1.02 11.85
N PHE A 280 11.24 -1.01 11.28
CA PHE A 280 10.80 -2.05 10.36
C PHE A 280 11.51 -2.02 9.00
N GLY A 281 11.93 -0.85 8.50
CA GLY A 281 12.64 -0.75 7.22
C GLY A 281 13.93 -1.58 7.15
N TYR A 282 14.63 -1.74 8.29
CA TYR A 282 15.83 -2.59 8.37
C TYR A 282 15.49 -4.08 8.29
N ILE A 283 14.43 -4.45 9.00
CA ILE A 283 13.98 -5.84 9.11
C ILE A 283 13.31 -6.26 7.80
N ALA A 284 12.57 -5.35 7.15
CA ALA A 284 11.97 -5.58 5.85
C ALA A 284 13.02 -5.91 4.76
N ASN A 285 14.18 -5.24 4.80
CA ASN A 285 15.27 -5.55 3.87
C ASN A 285 15.77 -7.01 4.02
N ILE A 286 15.91 -7.49 5.25
CA ILE A 286 16.28 -8.89 5.52
C ILE A 286 15.20 -9.83 4.95
N SER A 287 13.93 -9.48 5.10
CA SER A 287 12.79 -10.28 4.64
C SER A 287 12.83 -10.52 3.12
N VAL A 288 13.21 -9.52 2.30
CA VAL A 288 13.35 -9.70 0.84
C VAL A 288 14.36 -10.80 0.51
N TRP A 289 15.54 -10.74 1.13
CA TRP A 289 16.58 -11.74 0.87
C TRP A 289 16.21 -13.14 1.35
N LEU A 290 15.50 -13.24 2.48
CA LEU A 290 14.95 -14.50 2.94
C LEU A 290 13.90 -15.05 1.96
N ASN A 291 13.02 -14.21 1.42
CA ASN A 291 12.06 -14.62 0.39
C ASN A 291 12.76 -15.10 -0.88
N VAL A 292 13.78 -14.37 -1.37
CA VAL A 292 14.57 -14.79 -2.54
C VAL A 292 15.26 -16.14 -2.27
N PHE A 293 15.82 -16.33 -1.06
CA PHE A 293 16.41 -17.61 -0.68
C PHE A 293 15.37 -18.75 -0.70
N VAL A 294 14.18 -18.54 -0.12
CA VAL A 294 13.10 -19.55 -0.12
C VAL A 294 12.65 -19.87 -1.54
N ILE A 295 12.57 -18.88 -2.44
CA ILE A 295 12.24 -19.06 -3.86
C ILE A 295 13.26 -19.99 -4.52
N LEU A 296 14.55 -19.67 -4.42
CA LEU A 296 15.64 -20.45 -5.04
C LEU A 296 15.73 -21.84 -4.44
N MET A 297 15.65 -21.95 -3.12
CA MET A 297 15.62 -23.21 -2.39
C MET A 297 14.46 -24.10 -2.86
N THR A 298 13.24 -23.56 -2.90
CA THR A 298 12.04 -24.30 -3.32
C THR A 298 12.20 -24.83 -4.74
N MET A 299 12.65 -24.01 -5.70
CA MET A 299 12.90 -24.46 -7.07
C MET A 299 13.94 -25.59 -7.14
N GLY A 300 15.06 -25.45 -6.43
CA GLY A 300 16.10 -26.48 -6.41
C GLY A 300 15.65 -27.81 -5.79
N ILE A 301 14.82 -27.75 -4.74
CA ILE A 301 14.30 -28.95 -4.08
C ILE A 301 13.24 -29.64 -4.94
N VAL A 302 12.29 -28.89 -5.47
CA VAL A 302 11.20 -29.42 -6.29
C VAL A 302 11.73 -30.14 -7.54
N ALA A 303 12.81 -29.63 -8.14
CA ALA A 303 13.46 -30.26 -9.30
C ALA A 303 14.12 -31.62 -8.97
N ASN A 304 14.32 -31.96 -7.69
CA ASN A 304 15.03 -33.17 -7.25
C ASN A 304 14.23 -34.02 -6.27
N SER A 305 12.96 -33.73 -6.02
CA SER A 305 12.15 -34.47 -5.05
C SER A 305 10.69 -34.58 -5.50
N ASP A 306 10.05 -35.69 -5.10
CA ASP A 306 8.62 -35.89 -5.32
C ASP A 306 7.77 -34.85 -4.56
N PRO A 307 6.57 -34.52 -5.06
CA PRO A 307 5.60 -33.69 -4.34
C PRO A 307 5.24 -34.29 -2.97
N ASN A 308 4.85 -33.45 -2.03
CA ASN A 308 4.28 -33.88 -0.76
C ASN A 308 2.82 -34.33 -0.94
N TYR A 309 2.62 -35.58 -1.36
CA TYR A 309 1.29 -36.13 -1.65
C TYR A 309 0.37 -36.15 -0.44
N GLU A 310 0.90 -36.27 0.78
CA GLU A 310 0.10 -36.30 2.02
C GLU A 310 -0.51 -34.92 2.30
N ALA A 311 0.29 -33.88 2.25
CA ALA A 311 -0.20 -32.51 2.43
C ALA A 311 -1.20 -32.09 1.33
N VAL A 312 -0.94 -32.50 0.08
CA VAL A 312 -1.85 -32.22 -1.05
C VAL A 312 -3.18 -32.95 -0.89
N TYR A 313 -3.13 -34.22 -0.49
CA TYR A 313 -4.35 -34.98 -0.24
C TYR A 313 -5.17 -34.40 0.92
N ALA A 314 -4.51 -34.00 2.00
CA ALA A 314 -5.18 -33.37 3.13
C ALA A 314 -5.90 -32.05 2.73
N SER A 315 -5.20 -31.21 1.95
CA SER A 315 -5.74 -29.87 1.56
C SER A 315 -6.72 -29.91 0.40
N TYR A 316 -6.43 -30.70 -0.64
CA TYR A 316 -7.13 -30.62 -1.93
C TYR A 316 -7.83 -31.91 -2.34
N GLN A 317 -7.69 -32.99 -1.54
CA GLN A 317 -8.27 -34.32 -1.81
C GLN A 317 -7.83 -34.94 -3.16
N ILE A 318 -6.61 -34.57 -3.62
CA ILE A 318 -6.04 -35.11 -4.85
C ILE A 318 -5.25 -36.39 -4.51
N PRO A 319 -5.66 -37.57 -4.99
CA PRO A 319 -4.97 -38.82 -4.71
C PRO A 319 -3.61 -38.88 -5.41
N LYS A 320 -2.67 -39.60 -4.82
CA LYS A 320 -1.34 -39.84 -5.41
C LYS A 320 -1.49 -40.46 -6.82
N GLY A 321 -0.75 -39.92 -7.77
CA GLY A 321 -0.77 -40.36 -9.16
C GLY A 321 0.38 -39.75 -9.97
N PRO A 322 0.39 -39.96 -11.29
CA PRO A 322 1.39 -39.32 -12.16
C PRO A 322 1.20 -37.81 -12.18
N ILE A 323 2.33 -37.08 -12.31
CA ILE A 323 2.34 -35.64 -12.47
C ILE A 323 1.74 -35.29 -13.83
N LYS A 324 0.73 -34.40 -13.83
CA LYS A 324 0.06 -33.94 -15.04
C LYS A 324 0.17 -32.43 -15.11
N THR A 325 0.55 -31.93 -16.27
CA THR A 325 0.54 -30.52 -16.59
C THR A 325 -0.37 -30.29 -17.79
N SER A 326 -0.96 -29.12 -17.91
CA SER A 326 -1.84 -28.77 -19.03
C SER A 326 -1.34 -27.51 -19.75
N ALA A 327 -1.39 -27.53 -21.08
CA ALA A 327 -1.05 -26.34 -21.87
C ALA A 327 -2.15 -25.27 -21.79
N GLY A 328 -3.42 -25.70 -21.75
CA GLY A 328 -4.59 -24.83 -21.54
C GLY A 328 -5.22 -25.04 -20.17
N ALA A 329 -6.37 -24.45 -19.94
CA ALA A 329 -7.14 -24.70 -18.71
C ALA A 329 -7.47 -26.20 -18.61
N PRO A 330 -7.18 -26.85 -17.46
CA PRO A 330 -7.46 -28.26 -17.28
C PRO A 330 -8.96 -28.57 -17.46
N SER A 331 -9.27 -29.62 -18.19
CA SER A 331 -10.67 -29.97 -18.55
C SER A 331 -11.48 -30.56 -17.39
N ASP A 332 -10.82 -31.01 -16.34
CA ASP A 332 -11.40 -31.58 -15.12
C ASP A 332 -11.77 -30.52 -14.08
N LEU A 333 -11.40 -29.26 -14.30
CA LEU A 333 -11.71 -28.14 -13.43
C LEU A 333 -12.93 -27.35 -13.91
N THR A 334 -13.66 -26.78 -12.96
CA THR A 334 -14.80 -25.92 -13.26
C THR A 334 -14.38 -24.49 -13.57
N PHE A 335 -15.25 -23.72 -14.23
CA PHE A 335 -15.02 -22.29 -14.45
C PHE A 335 -14.72 -21.51 -13.14
N ILE A 336 -15.35 -21.93 -12.03
CA ILE A 336 -15.13 -21.33 -10.71
C ILE A 336 -13.70 -21.57 -10.23
N ASP A 337 -13.17 -22.76 -10.43
CA ASP A 337 -11.79 -23.09 -10.06
C ASP A 337 -10.79 -22.24 -10.88
N ASN A 338 -11.05 -22.07 -12.18
CA ASN A 338 -10.25 -21.19 -13.04
C ASN A 338 -10.29 -19.72 -12.58
N ILE A 339 -11.46 -19.21 -12.16
CA ILE A 339 -11.56 -17.85 -11.60
C ILE A 339 -10.78 -17.72 -10.29
N ASN A 340 -10.76 -18.73 -9.43
CA ASN A 340 -9.93 -18.72 -8.23
C ASN A 340 -8.43 -18.68 -8.56
N GLY A 341 -8.00 -19.41 -9.59
CA GLY A 341 -6.65 -19.32 -10.13
C GLY A 341 -6.30 -17.91 -10.62
N LEU A 342 -7.24 -17.28 -11.37
CA LEU A 342 -7.09 -15.89 -11.82
C LEU A 342 -6.98 -14.92 -10.62
N MET A 343 -7.74 -15.13 -9.54
CA MET A 343 -7.67 -14.29 -8.35
C MET A 343 -6.31 -14.38 -7.65
N GLN A 344 -5.58 -15.49 -7.77
CA GLN A 344 -4.19 -15.54 -7.28
C GLN A 344 -3.26 -14.64 -8.09
N ALA A 345 -3.46 -14.52 -9.41
CA ALA A 345 -2.69 -13.56 -10.21
C ALA A 345 -3.00 -12.11 -9.81
N VAL A 346 -4.27 -11.77 -9.53
CA VAL A 346 -4.66 -10.47 -8.97
C VAL A 346 -3.99 -10.24 -7.62
N TYR A 347 -4.06 -11.22 -6.73
CA TYR A 347 -3.45 -11.15 -5.40
C TYR A 347 -1.95 -10.91 -5.46
N SER A 348 -1.27 -11.53 -6.41
CA SER A 348 0.18 -11.47 -6.56
C SER A 348 0.71 -10.06 -6.86
N TYR A 349 -0.07 -9.17 -7.47
CA TYR A 349 0.35 -7.80 -7.81
C TYR A 349 -0.34 -6.73 -6.94
N GLY A 350 -0.62 -7.05 -5.70
CA GLY A 350 -1.48 -6.28 -4.79
C GLY A 350 -0.91 -5.02 -4.14
N GLY A 351 0.22 -4.46 -4.60
CA GLY A 351 0.95 -3.41 -3.89
C GLY A 351 0.46 -1.96 -4.07
N ALA A 352 -0.48 -1.69 -4.99
CA ALA A 352 -0.88 -0.31 -5.30
C ALA A 352 -1.54 0.42 -4.12
N THR A 353 -2.03 -0.30 -3.12
CA THR A 353 -2.63 0.24 -1.89
C THR A 353 -1.69 1.19 -1.14
N MET A 354 -0.37 0.97 -1.22
CA MET A 354 0.65 1.76 -0.51
C MET A 354 1.38 2.76 -1.41
N PHE A 355 1.08 2.86 -2.70
CA PHE A 355 1.86 3.70 -3.63
C PHE A 355 1.77 5.19 -3.30
N CYS A 356 0.62 5.67 -2.84
CA CYS A 356 0.45 7.06 -2.44
C CYS A 356 1.29 7.40 -1.21
N GLU A 357 1.31 6.52 -0.22
CA GLU A 357 2.12 6.64 0.98
C GLU A 357 3.63 6.62 0.64
N LEU A 358 4.04 5.72 -0.26
CA LEU A 358 5.43 5.65 -0.72
C LEU A 358 5.85 6.93 -1.45
N MET A 359 5.00 7.47 -2.32
CA MET A 359 5.25 8.73 -3.03
C MET A 359 5.31 9.92 -2.05
N ALA A 360 4.50 9.91 -0.99
CA ALA A 360 4.49 10.95 0.04
C ALA A 360 5.82 11.00 0.84
N GLU A 361 6.52 9.88 0.97
CA GLU A 361 7.82 9.80 1.63
C GLU A 361 9.00 10.11 0.69
N MET A 362 8.76 10.21 -0.61
CA MET A 362 9.82 10.46 -1.60
C MET A 362 10.32 11.89 -1.55
N ARG A 363 11.64 12.04 -1.60
CA ARG A 363 12.28 13.34 -1.82
C ARG A 363 11.88 13.98 -3.15
N ARG A 364 11.71 13.16 -4.19
CA ARG A 364 11.25 13.55 -5.54
C ARG A 364 10.23 12.55 -6.04
N PRO A 365 8.94 12.77 -5.81
CA PRO A 365 7.88 11.90 -6.33
C PRO A 365 7.90 11.74 -7.85
N TRP A 366 8.51 12.71 -8.57
CA TRP A 366 8.72 12.62 -10.02
C TRP A 366 9.47 11.35 -10.44
N ASP A 367 10.40 10.86 -9.62
CA ASP A 367 11.22 9.69 -9.94
C ASP A 367 10.56 8.33 -9.56
N PHE A 368 9.34 8.35 -9.04
CA PHE A 368 8.62 7.13 -8.61
C PHE A 368 8.49 6.09 -9.73
N TRP A 369 8.17 6.52 -10.95
CA TRP A 369 8.00 5.63 -12.09
C TRP A 369 9.22 4.74 -12.37
N LYS A 370 10.44 5.20 -12.06
CA LYS A 370 11.66 4.41 -12.22
C LYS A 370 11.68 3.22 -11.27
N GLY A 371 11.37 3.47 -9.99
CA GLY A 371 11.25 2.42 -8.98
C GLY A 371 10.12 1.44 -9.30
N LEU A 372 8.98 1.96 -9.74
CA LEU A 372 7.81 1.15 -10.11
C LEU A 372 8.12 0.19 -11.27
N ILE A 373 8.63 0.68 -12.40
CA ILE A 373 8.87 -0.16 -13.58
C ILE A 373 9.93 -1.23 -13.30
N VAL A 374 11.01 -0.87 -12.59
CA VAL A 374 12.06 -1.83 -12.25
C VAL A 374 11.54 -2.88 -11.29
N ALA A 375 10.75 -2.48 -10.28
CA ALA A 375 10.15 -3.42 -9.33
C ALA A 375 9.16 -4.36 -10.02
N ASP A 376 8.22 -3.82 -10.80
CA ASP A 376 7.18 -4.61 -11.47
C ASP A 376 7.78 -5.63 -12.46
N THR A 377 8.79 -5.21 -13.24
CA THR A 377 9.52 -6.11 -14.15
C THR A 377 10.24 -7.22 -13.38
N PHE A 378 10.94 -6.88 -12.29
CA PHE A 378 11.66 -7.85 -11.47
C PHE A 378 10.70 -8.87 -10.84
N ILE A 379 9.60 -8.40 -10.26
CA ILE A 379 8.57 -9.23 -9.64
C ILE A 379 7.93 -10.16 -10.67
N PHE A 380 7.57 -9.63 -11.84
CA PHE A 380 7.01 -10.43 -12.94
C PHE A 380 7.95 -11.57 -13.34
N LEU A 381 9.25 -11.29 -13.54
CA LEU A 381 10.23 -12.31 -13.90
C LEU A 381 10.36 -13.38 -12.80
N CYS A 382 10.43 -12.96 -11.53
CA CYS A 382 10.46 -13.90 -10.40
C CYS A 382 9.22 -14.80 -10.39
N TYR A 383 8.04 -14.23 -10.60
CA TYR A 383 6.78 -14.98 -10.56
C TYR A 383 6.67 -15.99 -11.70
N ILE A 384 6.99 -15.58 -12.92
CA ILE A 384 6.92 -16.48 -14.09
C ILE A 384 7.95 -17.61 -13.95
N VAL A 385 9.21 -17.31 -13.62
CA VAL A 385 10.24 -18.34 -13.49
C VAL A 385 9.89 -19.32 -12.37
N PHE A 386 9.51 -18.82 -11.20
CA PHE A 386 9.13 -19.66 -10.07
C PHE A 386 7.88 -20.50 -10.39
N GLY A 387 6.84 -19.88 -10.95
CA GLY A 387 5.61 -20.57 -11.31
C GLY A 387 5.82 -21.67 -12.32
N LEU A 388 6.59 -21.40 -13.38
CA LEU A 388 6.88 -22.38 -14.43
C LEU A 388 7.71 -23.56 -13.89
N VAL A 389 8.79 -23.29 -13.15
CA VAL A 389 9.65 -24.37 -12.62
C VAL A 389 8.85 -25.24 -11.66
N VAL A 390 8.14 -24.69 -10.70
CA VAL A 390 7.42 -25.51 -9.72
C VAL A 390 6.24 -26.24 -10.35
N TYR A 391 5.50 -25.59 -11.29
CA TYR A 391 4.39 -26.26 -11.96
C TYR A 391 4.85 -27.37 -12.93
N SER A 392 6.00 -27.23 -13.59
CA SER A 392 6.53 -28.27 -14.45
C SER A 392 6.89 -29.55 -13.69
N GLU A 393 7.40 -29.39 -12.46
CA GLU A 393 7.86 -30.51 -11.63
C GLU A 393 6.77 -31.10 -10.74
N GLN A 394 5.79 -30.30 -10.30
CA GLN A 394 4.73 -30.76 -9.39
C GLN A 394 3.36 -30.91 -10.06
N GLY A 395 3.11 -30.26 -11.22
CA GLY A 395 1.85 -30.32 -11.93
C GLY A 395 0.66 -29.99 -11.01
N GLN A 396 -0.38 -30.82 -11.03
CA GLN A 396 -1.58 -30.70 -10.22
C GLN A 396 -1.35 -30.77 -8.69
N PHE A 397 -0.15 -31.19 -8.26
CA PHE A 397 0.21 -31.31 -6.85
C PHE A 397 0.88 -30.04 -6.29
N ALA A 398 1.04 -28.98 -7.08
CA ALA A 398 1.60 -27.74 -6.57
C ALA A 398 0.76 -27.14 -5.44
N PHE A 399 1.41 -26.84 -4.32
CA PHE A 399 0.78 -26.41 -3.07
C PHE A 399 0.75 -24.88 -2.93
N ASN A 400 -0.12 -24.38 -2.10
CA ASN A 400 -0.18 -22.95 -1.72
C ASN A 400 -0.14 -22.78 -0.19
N PRO A 401 0.92 -22.19 0.38
CA PRO A 401 2.15 -21.69 -0.29
C PRO A 401 3.10 -22.83 -0.74
N ALA A 402 3.78 -22.65 -1.86
CA ALA A 402 4.57 -23.69 -2.52
C ALA A 402 5.63 -24.35 -1.60
N TYR A 403 6.31 -23.59 -0.74
CA TYR A 403 7.32 -24.11 0.19
C TYR A 403 6.76 -25.07 1.25
N GLN A 404 5.44 -25.08 1.47
CA GLN A 404 4.78 -26.04 2.37
C GLN A 404 4.50 -27.40 1.71
N GLY A 405 4.50 -27.43 0.37
CA GLY A 405 4.28 -28.64 -0.43
C GLY A 405 5.54 -29.39 -0.85
N ILE A 406 6.72 -29.04 -0.32
CA ILE A 406 7.97 -29.69 -0.67
C ILE A 406 8.27 -30.89 0.22
N ASN A 407 9.04 -31.84 -0.35
CA ASN A 407 9.58 -33.00 0.31
C ASN A 407 11.10 -33.08 -0.02
N PRO A 408 12.02 -33.43 0.89
CA PRO A 408 11.83 -34.02 2.24
C PRO A 408 11.57 -32.96 3.34
N TYR A 409 11.07 -33.46 4.47
CA TYR A 409 10.69 -32.68 5.67
C TYR A 409 11.75 -31.65 6.13
N ALA A 410 13.03 -31.99 6.05
CA ALA A 410 14.11 -31.09 6.48
C ALA A 410 14.07 -29.74 5.72
N TRP A 411 13.89 -29.79 4.41
CA TRP A 411 13.81 -28.57 3.58
C TRP A 411 12.47 -27.85 3.70
N GLN A 412 11.38 -28.60 3.87
CA GLN A 412 10.09 -28.03 4.22
C GLN A 412 10.17 -27.25 5.53
N THR A 413 10.88 -27.81 6.54
CA THR A 413 11.13 -27.12 7.82
C THR A 413 11.88 -25.81 7.62
N VAL A 414 12.94 -25.78 6.80
CA VAL A 414 13.68 -24.56 6.49
C VAL A 414 12.76 -23.51 5.83
N GLY A 415 11.97 -23.92 4.85
CA GLY A 415 10.98 -23.04 4.20
C GLY A 415 9.96 -22.47 5.19
N ASN A 416 9.42 -23.33 6.06
CA ASN A 416 8.46 -22.93 7.08
C ASN A 416 9.06 -21.96 8.12
N VAL A 417 10.30 -22.19 8.58
CA VAL A 417 10.97 -21.29 9.53
C VAL A 417 11.19 -19.90 8.92
N PHE A 418 11.68 -19.83 7.68
CA PHE A 418 11.85 -18.54 7.01
C PHE A 418 10.51 -17.89 6.68
N GLY A 419 9.50 -18.67 6.30
CA GLY A 419 8.13 -18.21 6.13
C GLY A 419 7.55 -17.60 7.41
N LEU A 420 7.77 -18.22 8.58
CA LEU A 420 7.35 -17.70 9.87
C LEU A 420 8.02 -16.35 10.20
N ILE A 421 9.31 -16.21 9.95
CA ILE A 421 10.04 -14.96 10.20
C ILE A 421 9.53 -13.86 9.28
N THR A 422 9.49 -14.10 7.97
CA THR A 422 9.05 -13.10 6.99
C THR A 422 7.55 -12.77 7.15
N GLY A 423 6.74 -13.79 7.43
CA GLY A 423 5.31 -13.64 7.68
C GLY A 423 4.99 -12.83 8.94
N LEU A 424 5.74 -13.02 10.04
CA LEU A 424 5.57 -12.22 11.25
C LEU A 424 5.92 -10.74 11.00
N ILE A 425 7.00 -10.48 10.26
CA ILE A 425 7.41 -9.13 9.89
C ILE A 425 6.31 -8.45 9.06
N ALA A 426 5.81 -9.12 8.02
CA ALA A 426 4.75 -8.61 7.16
C ALA A 426 3.44 -8.39 7.93
N ALA A 427 3.05 -9.35 8.79
CA ALA A 427 1.82 -9.25 9.58
C ALA A 427 1.87 -8.07 10.57
N CYS A 428 3.02 -7.82 11.18
CA CYS A 428 3.19 -6.67 12.07
C CYS A 428 3.17 -5.35 11.30
N LEU A 429 3.73 -5.31 10.10
CA LEU A 429 3.68 -4.13 9.23
C LEU A 429 2.22 -3.81 8.84
N TYR A 430 1.49 -4.79 8.30
CA TYR A 430 0.09 -4.63 7.92
C TYR A 430 -0.81 -4.30 9.11
N GLY A 431 -0.60 -4.96 10.25
CA GLY A 431 -1.32 -4.67 11.48
C GLY A 431 -1.10 -3.25 11.98
N ASN A 432 0.15 -2.77 11.96
CA ASN A 432 0.49 -1.41 12.39
C ASN A 432 -0.15 -0.35 11.47
N ILE A 433 -0.06 -0.52 10.15
CA ILE A 433 -0.67 0.39 9.18
C ILE A 433 -2.20 0.32 9.28
N GLY A 434 -2.76 -0.90 9.29
CA GLY A 434 -4.21 -1.11 9.37
C GLY A 434 -4.83 -0.49 10.62
N ILE A 435 -4.21 -0.66 11.79
CA ILE A 435 -4.67 -0.05 13.04
C ILE A 435 -4.57 1.48 12.96
N LYS A 436 -3.50 2.05 12.40
CA LYS A 436 -3.36 3.51 12.25
C LYS A 436 -4.40 4.08 11.31
N VAL A 437 -4.66 3.44 10.16
CA VAL A 437 -5.69 3.85 9.21
C VAL A 437 -7.08 3.76 9.84
N LEU A 438 -7.38 2.65 10.52
CA LEU A 438 -8.63 2.48 11.25
C LEU A 438 -8.80 3.54 12.36
N TYR A 439 -7.74 3.79 13.12
CA TYR A 439 -7.75 4.80 14.19
C TYR A 439 -7.96 6.21 13.64
N ALA A 440 -7.29 6.57 12.55
CA ALA A 440 -7.43 7.89 11.94
C ALA A 440 -8.85 8.11 11.39
N ASN A 441 -9.45 7.10 10.75
CA ASN A 441 -10.74 7.24 10.07
C ASN A 441 -11.95 6.95 10.97
N VAL A 442 -11.90 5.91 11.80
CA VAL A 442 -13.00 5.55 12.71
C VAL A 442 -12.78 6.12 14.09
N GLY A 443 -11.59 5.92 14.64
CA GLY A 443 -11.27 6.36 16.00
C GLY A 443 -11.41 7.88 16.16
N ARG A 444 -10.80 8.66 15.29
CA ARG A 444 -10.84 10.14 15.39
C ARG A 444 -12.12 10.75 14.84
N SER A 445 -12.57 10.32 13.66
CA SER A 445 -13.71 10.96 13.00
C SER A 445 -15.07 10.56 13.57
N VAL A 446 -15.24 9.28 13.99
CA VAL A 446 -16.51 8.75 14.51
C VAL A 446 -16.51 8.71 16.04
N LEU A 447 -15.49 8.10 16.65
CA LEU A 447 -15.41 7.92 18.10
C LEU A 447 -14.79 9.11 18.83
N ARG A 448 -14.29 10.13 18.11
CA ARG A 448 -13.63 11.34 18.64
C ARG A 448 -12.50 11.02 19.63
N LEU A 449 -11.76 9.96 19.37
CA LEU A 449 -10.61 9.57 20.18
C LEU A 449 -9.49 10.62 20.07
N PRO A 450 -8.68 10.79 21.14
CA PRO A 450 -7.57 11.73 21.15
C PRO A 450 -6.50 11.35 20.12
N ALA A 451 -5.60 12.29 19.79
CA ALA A 451 -4.50 12.01 18.86
C ALA A 451 -3.66 10.82 19.31
N LEU A 452 -3.20 10.01 18.37
CA LEU A 452 -2.44 8.77 18.62
C LEU A 452 -1.14 9.00 19.41
N GLU A 453 -0.59 10.21 19.34
CA GLU A 453 0.65 10.62 20.00
C GLU A 453 0.44 11.03 21.46
N SER A 454 -0.79 11.36 21.86
CA SER A 454 -1.15 11.69 23.23
C SER A 454 -0.97 10.47 24.16
N ARG A 455 -0.82 10.71 25.47
CA ARG A 455 -0.71 9.62 26.45
C ARG A 455 -1.92 8.67 26.40
N VAL A 456 -3.12 9.24 26.29
CA VAL A 456 -4.37 8.46 26.18
C VAL A 456 -4.42 7.72 24.83
N GLY A 457 -4.05 8.36 23.73
CA GLY A 457 -3.98 7.72 22.41
C GLY A 457 -3.01 6.53 22.37
N LYS A 458 -1.89 6.62 23.10
CA LYS A 458 -0.94 5.51 23.27
C LYS A 458 -1.57 4.32 23.98
N CYS A 459 -2.30 4.56 25.06
CA CYS A 459 -3.00 3.49 25.79
C CYS A 459 -4.10 2.85 24.92
N VAL A 460 -4.86 3.66 24.19
CA VAL A 460 -5.89 3.15 23.28
C VAL A 460 -5.26 2.30 22.17
N PHE A 461 -4.12 2.72 21.60
CA PHE A 461 -3.41 1.91 20.60
C PHE A 461 -2.99 0.55 21.17
N VAL A 462 -2.38 0.52 22.35
CA VAL A 462 -1.97 -0.70 23.03
C VAL A 462 -3.16 -1.65 23.26
N ALA A 463 -4.33 -1.12 23.61
CA ALA A 463 -5.55 -1.91 23.78
C ALA A 463 -6.16 -2.37 22.43
N THR A 464 -6.01 -1.57 21.37
CA THR A 464 -6.56 -1.88 20.05
C THR A 464 -5.80 -3.03 19.38
N VAL A 465 -4.49 -3.16 19.59
CA VAL A 465 -3.67 -4.22 18.98
C VAL A 465 -4.21 -5.62 19.28
N PRO A 466 -4.41 -6.05 20.54
CA PRO A 466 -4.98 -7.36 20.86
C PRO A 466 -6.38 -7.58 20.27
N VAL A 467 -7.23 -6.56 20.27
CA VAL A 467 -8.59 -6.64 19.71
C VAL A 467 -8.53 -6.88 18.20
N TYR A 468 -7.69 -6.13 17.50
CA TYR A 468 -7.50 -6.26 16.05
C TYR A 468 -6.98 -7.64 15.65
N TRP A 469 -5.94 -8.12 16.32
CA TRP A 469 -5.35 -9.43 16.09
C TRP A 469 -6.28 -10.58 16.53
N GLY A 470 -7.00 -10.41 17.63
CA GLY A 470 -8.00 -11.37 18.07
C GLY A 470 -9.16 -11.52 17.07
N ALA A 471 -9.63 -10.41 16.51
CA ALA A 471 -10.63 -10.44 15.45
C ALA A 471 -10.09 -11.12 14.18
N ALA A 472 -8.84 -10.83 13.79
CA ALA A 472 -8.18 -11.49 12.67
C ALA A 472 -8.01 -13.01 12.89
N PHE A 473 -7.68 -13.43 14.11
CA PHE A 473 -7.61 -14.85 14.50
C PHE A 473 -8.97 -15.56 14.34
N ILE A 474 -10.06 -14.93 14.75
CA ILE A 474 -11.40 -15.53 14.63
C ILE A 474 -11.72 -15.86 13.16
N ILE A 475 -11.41 -14.93 12.23
CA ILE A 475 -11.63 -15.18 10.80
C ILE A 475 -10.65 -16.23 10.28
N ALA A 476 -9.38 -16.20 10.70
CA ALA A 476 -8.37 -17.19 10.34
C ALA A 476 -8.76 -18.61 10.75
N ALA A 477 -9.31 -18.78 11.95
CA ALA A 477 -9.79 -20.06 12.45
C ALA A 477 -11.10 -20.50 11.78
N ALA A 478 -11.93 -19.55 11.33
CA ALA A 478 -13.15 -19.84 10.61
C ALA A 478 -12.87 -20.29 9.16
N VAL A 479 -11.85 -19.71 8.47
CA VAL A 479 -11.49 -20.01 7.08
C VAL A 479 -10.04 -20.49 6.99
N PRO A 480 -9.74 -21.74 7.37
CA PRO A 480 -8.37 -22.22 7.51
C PRO A 480 -7.65 -22.48 6.17
N GLN A 481 -8.35 -22.45 5.03
CA GLN A 481 -7.72 -22.66 3.72
C GLN A 481 -7.26 -21.35 3.08
N ILE A 482 -5.95 -21.22 2.94
CA ILE A 482 -5.30 -20.00 2.44
C ILE A 482 -5.69 -19.66 0.99
N SER A 483 -5.85 -20.66 0.09
CA SER A 483 -6.12 -20.42 -1.33
C SER A 483 -7.48 -19.75 -1.55
N ASN A 484 -8.52 -20.17 -0.85
CA ASN A 484 -9.84 -19.55 -0.96
C ASN A 484 -9.90 -18.18 -0.29
N LEU A 485 -9.23 -18.04 0.86
CA LEU A 485 -9.20 -16.77 1.57
C LEU A 485 -8.38 -15.72 0.78
N SER A 486 -7.23 -16.10 0.20
CA SER A 486 -6.43 -15.21 -0.64
C SER A 486 -7.15 -14.82 -1.94
N ALA A 487 -7.90 -15.73 -2.56
CA ALA A 487 -8.73 -15.42 -3.72
C ALA A 487 -9.83 -14.40 -3.36
N PHE A 488 -10.49 -14.56 -2.21
CA PHE A 488 -11.48 -13.59 -1.73
C PHE A 488 -10.86 -12.20 -1.47
N VAL A 489 -9.73 -12.14 -0.76
CA VAL A 489 -9.01 -10.88 -0.49
C VAL A 489 -8.54 -10.24 -1.79
N GLY A 490 -8.05 -11.04 -2.74
CA GLY A 490 -7.70 -10.59 -4.08
C GLY A 490 -8.87 -9.90 -4.78
N ALA A 491 -10.04 -10.54 -4.81
CA ALA A 491 -11.22 -10.02 -5.47
C ALA A 491 -11.87 -8.82 -4.76
N ALA A 492 -12.06 -8.91 -3.45
CA ALA A 492 -12.83 -7.93 -2.70
C ALA A 492 -12.02 -6.65 -2.37
N MET A 493 -10.71 -6.79 -2.15
CA MET A 493 -9.86 -5.70 -1.65
C MET A 493 -8.77 -5.31 -2.64
N ILE A 494 -7.85 -6.19 -2.97
CA ILE A 494 -6.67 -5.89 -3.78
C ILE A 494 -7.04 -5.38 -5.16
N LEU A 495 -8.03 -6.01 -5.80
CA LEU A 495 -8.50 -5.64 -7.12
C LEU A 495 -9.00 -4.20 -7.14
N GLN A 496 -9.60 -3.71 -6.05
CA GLN A 496 -10.09 -2.34 -5.96
C GLN A 496 -8.93 -1.34 -6.03
N PHE A 497 -7.86 -1.54 -5.25
CA PHE A 497 -6.74 -0.61 -5.18
C PHE A 497 -5.83 -0.67 -6.39
N SER A 498 -5.62 -1.88 -6.94
CA SER A 498 -4.68 -2.06 -8.04
C SER A 498 -5.32 -1.89 -9.42
N TYR A 499 -6.64 -2.10 -9.58
CA TYR A 499 -7.23 -2.16 -10.92
C TYR A 499 -8.53 -1.34 -11.06
N THR A 500 -9.31 -1.12 -9.99
CA THR A 500 -10.60 -0.42 -10.08
C THR A 500 -10.47 1.07 -9.78
N PHE A 501 -9.85 1.45 -8.66
CA PHE A 501 -9.75 2.86 -8.27
C PHE A 501 -8.80 3.69 -9.14
N PRO A 502 -7.62 3.21 -9.57
CA PRO A 502 -6.72 4.01 -10.37
C PRO A 502 -7.35 4.57 -11.66
N PRO A 503 -8.06 3.77 -12.49
CA PRO A 503 -8.71 4.31 -13.68
C PRO A 503 -9.90 5.22 -13.37
N VAL A 504 -10.69 4.94 -12.31
CA VAL A 504 -11.80 5.83 -11.90
C VAL A 504 -11.27 7.19 -11.49
N LEU A 505 -10.25 7.20 -10.61
CA LEU A 505 -9.61 8.45 -10.20
C LEU A 505 -8.97 9.17 -11.38
N ALA A 506 -8.37 8.45 -12.35
CA ALA A 506 -7.79 9.05 -13.54
C ALA A 506 -8.84 9.73 -14.42
N VAL A 507 -10.01 9.13 -14.61
CA VAL A 507 -11.12 9.77 -15.34
C VAL A 507 -11.54 11.05 -14.63
N GLY A 508 -11.77 11.02 -13.31
CA GLY A 508 -12.14 12.20 -12.55
C GLY A 508 -11.09 13.30 -12.59
N PHE A 509 -9.83 12.94 -12.35
CA PHE A 509 -8.71 13.87 -12.42
C PHE A 509 -8.58 14.52 -13.81
N ASN A 510 -8.64 13.73 -14.88
CA ASN A 510 -8.56 14.25 -16.24
C ASN A 510 -9.75 15.17 -16.55
N CYS A 511 -10.97 14.78 -16.17
CA CYS A 511 -12.16 15.61 -16.38
C CYS A 511 -12.04 16.97 -15.70
N LEU A 512 -11.58 17.03 -14.46
CA LEU A 512 -11.45 18.27 -13.70
C LEU A 512 -10.28 19.12 -14.22
N ARG A 513 -9.11 18.52 -14.45
CA ARG A 513 -7.91 19.22 -14.94
C ARG A 513 -8.12 19.77 -16.35
N ASP A 514 -8.58 18.93 -17.27
CA ASP A 514 -8.70 19.29 -18.68
C ASP A 514 -9.92 20.21 -18.94
N ALA A 515 -10.83 20.35 -17.98
CA ALA A 515 -11.88 21.36 -18.03
C ALA A 515 -11.35 22.78 -17.85
N VAL A 516 -10.20 22.98 -17.22
CA VAL A 516 -9.58 24.30 -17.08
C VAL A 516 -9.16 24.82 -18.46
N GLY A 517 -9.74 25.94 -18.87
CA GLY A 517 -9.47 26.60 -20.15
C GLY A 517 -8.64 27.89 -19.98
N PRO A 518 -8.29 28.55 -21.09
CA PRO A 518 -7.62 29.85 -21.02
C PRO A 518 -8.44 30.87 -20.23
N GLY A 519 -7.83 31.49 -19.22
CA GLY A 519 -8.50 32.44 -18.33
C GLY A 519 -9.35 31.80 -17.23
N GLU A 520 -9.34 30.45 -17.09
CA GLU A 520 -9.94 29.73 -15.98
C GLU A 520 -8.85 29.21 -15.03
N GLY A 521 -9.18 28.99 -13.77
CA GLY A 521 -8.31 28.41 -12.77
C GLY A 521 -8.30 29.18 -11.47
N PHE A 522 -7.34 28.86 -10.63
CA PHE A 522 -7.13 29.54 -9.34
C PHE A 522 -6.24 30.76 -9.53
N ASP A 523 -6.69 31.92 -9.05
CA ASP A 523 -5.91 33.14 -9.01
C ASP A 523 -5.31 33.35 -7.60
N PRO A 524 -3.99 33.25 -7.43
CA PRO A 524 -3.36 33.37 -6.12
C PRO A 524 -3.44 34.80 -5.53
N ALA A 525 -3.62 35.83 -6.38
CA ALA A 525 -3.69 37.22 -5.92
C ALA A 525 -5.04 37.55 -5.25
N THR A 526 -6.14 37.01 -5.80
CA THR A 526 -7.49 37.25 -5.29
C THR A 526 -8.00 36.08 -4.44
N GLY A 527 -7.35 34.91 -4.50
CA GLY A 527 -7.79 33.68 -3.86
C GLY A 527 -9.08 33.12 -4.43
N ARG A 528 -9.49 33.53 -5.60
CA ARG A 528 -10.73 33.10 -6.24
C ARG A 528 -10.47 32.12 -7.37
N VAL A 529 -11.48 31.30 -7.61
CA VAL A 529 -11.47 30.37 -8.76
C VAL A 529 -12.39 30.92 -9.83
N VAL A 530 -11.87 31.07 -11.03
CA VAL A 530 -12.62 31.48 -12.21
C VAL A 530 -13.03 30.25 -13.00
N ARG A 531 -14.34 30.07 -13.22
CA ARG A 531 -14.91 28.95 -14.01
C ARG A 531 -15.94 29.50 -14.98
N ARG A 532 -15.99 28.95 -16.19
CA ARG A 532 -17.02 29.30 -17.21
C ARG A 532 -18.30 28.49 -17.03
N ASP A 533 -18.18 27.27 -16.53
CA ASP A 533 -19.28 26.32 -16.34
C ASP A 533 -19.06 25.48 -15.06
N GLU A 534 -20.16 24.92 -14.58
CA GLU A 534 -20.18 24.09 -13.37
C GLU A 534 -20.92 22.76 -13.63
N GLY A 535 -20.76 21.82 -12.69
CA GLY A 535 -21.44 20.54 -12.71
C GLY A 535 -21.13 19.66 -13.93
N LEU A 536 -22.11 18.95 -14.45
CA LEU A 536 -21.94 17.96 -15.51
C LEU A 536 -21.39 18.54 -16.81
N ARG A 537 -21.70 19.80 -17.16
CA ARG A 537 -21.19 20.43 -18.37
C ARG A 537 -19.67 20.55 -18.35
N ARG A 538 -19.12 20.91 -17.18
CA ARG A 538 -17.68 20.98 -16.94
C ARG A 538 -17.01 19.60 -17.11
N TRP A 539 -17.61 18.57 -16.52
CA TRP A 539 -17.12 17.19 -16.62
C TRP A 539 -17.12 16.68 -18.07
N VAL A 540 -18.19 16.90 -18.81
CA VAL A 540 -18.27 16.50 -20.23
C VAL A 540 -17.24 17.24 -21.08
N ARG A 541 -17.00 18.52 -20.81
CA ARG A 541 -15.98 19.31 -21.51
C ARG A 541 -14.59 18.73 -21.29
N GLY A 542 -14.22 18.43 -20.04
CA GLY A 542 -12.94 17.82 -19.71
C GLY A 542 -12.80 16.40 -20.28
N TYR A 543 -13.88 15.59 -20.21
CA TYR A 543 -13.88 14.24 -20.75
C TYR A 543 -13.57 14.21 -22.25
N ARG A 544 -14.20 15.12 -23.03
CA ARG A 544 -14.04 15.19 -24.49
C ARG A 544 -12.62 15.54 -24.92
N LYS A 545 -11.86 16.33 -24.15
CA LYS A 545 -10.48 16.69 -24.50
C LYS A 545 -9.55 15.49 -24.61
N ARG A 546 -9.78 14.44 -23.81
CA ARG A 546 -9.02 13.17 -23.83
C ARG A 546 -9.94 11.98 -23.98
N PHE A 547 -10.88 12.05 -24.91
CA PHE A 547 -11.95 11.05 -25.08
C PHE A 547 -11.42 9.61 -25.11
N LEU A 548 -10.40 9.32 -25.93
CA LEU A 548 -9.86 7.96 -26.06
C LEU A 548 -9.25 7.44 -24.74
N VAL A 549 -8.44 8.25 -24.07
CA VAL A 549 -7.79 7.87 -22.80
C VAL A 549 -8.85 7.67 -21.70
N ASN A 550 -9.82 8.57 -21.60
CA ASN A 550 -10.87 8.46 -20.60
C ASN A 550 -11.80 7.27 -20.88
N SER A 551 -12.13 7.00 -22.16
CA SER A 551 -12.92 5.82 -22.55
C SER A 551 -12.17 4.53 -22.28
N PHE A 552 -10.86 4.46 -22.55
CA PHE A 552 -10.04 3.32 -22.17
C PHE A 552 -10.08 3.08 -20.65
N ASN A 553 -9.91 4.12 -19.83
CA ASN A 553 -9.97 4.01 -18.38
C ASN A 553 -11.36 3.56 -17.89
N VAL A 554 -12.46 3.99 -18.56
CA VAL A 554 -13.81 3.51 -18.23
C VAL A 554 -13.97 2.02 -18.56
N VAL A 555 -13.50 1.57 -19.72
CA VAL A 555 -13.54 0.14 -20.10
C VAL A 555 -12.68 -0.67 -19.14
N TYR A 556 -11.51 -0.17 -18.78
CA TYR A 556 -10.63 -0.80 -17.79
C TYR A 556 -11.34 -0.95 -16.44
N PHE A 557 -11.96 0.12 -15.93
CA PHE A 557 -12.75 0.08 -14.70
C PHE A 557 -13.86 -0.96 -14.75
N LEU A 558 -14.65 -0.98 -15.85
CA LEU A 558 -15.75 -1.94 -15.99
C LEU A 558 -15.26 -3.39 -16.02
N GLY A 559 -14.15 -3.66 -16.74
CA GLY A 559 -13.51 -4.97 -16.75
C GLY A 559 -13.03 -5.39 -15.35
N ALA A 560 -12.36 -4.51 -14.63
CA ALA A 560 -11.90 -4.75 -13.27
C ALA A 560 -13.09 -5.00 -12.30
N ALA A 561 -14.15 -4.17 -12.37
CA ALA A 561 -15.33 -4.31 -11.53
C ALA A 561 -16.06 -5.66 -11.80
N THR A 562 -16.19 -6.05 -13.06
CA THR A 562 -16.76 -7.36 -13.43
C THR A 562 -15.91 -8.50 -12.88
N THR A 563 -14.59 -8.40 -13.01
CA THR A 563 -13.65 -9.40 -12.48
C THR A 563 -13.75 -9.50 -10.94
N ALA A 564 -13.95 -8.36 -10.25
CA ALA A 564 -14.16 -8.35 -8.80
C ALA A 564 -15.41 -9.12 -8.39
N VAL A 565 -16.54 -8.86 -9.06
CA VAL A 565 -17.82 -9.54 -8.76
C VAL A 565 -17.69 -11.05 -8.99
N LEU A 566 -17.10 -11.45 -10.13
CA LEU A 566 -16.88 -12.87 -10.44
C LEU A 566 -15.92 -13.52 -9.45
N GLY A 567 -14.87 -12.85 -9.06
CA GLY A 567 -13.88 -13.35 -8.09
C GLY A 567 -14.48 -13.51 -6.69
N ILE A 568 -15.28 -12.55 -6.21
CA ILE A 568 -15.98 -12.65 -4.93
C ILE A 568 -16.96 -13.84 -4.96
N TYR A 569 -17.76 -13.96 -6.04
CA TYR A 569 -18.68 -15.07 -6.19
C TYR A 569 -17.96 -16.42 -6.18
N ALA A 570 -16.90 -16.57 -7.00
CA ALA A 570 -16.16 -17.82 -7.11
C ALA A 570 -15.47 -18.22 -5.79
N SER A 571 -14.85 -17.28 -5.09
CA SER A 571 -14.16 -17.56 -3.83
C SER A 571 -15.14 -17.94 -2.72
N VAL A 572 -16.27 -17.25 -2.59
CA VAL A 572 -17.32 -17.57 -1.60
C VAL A 572 -17.96 -18.93 -1.90
N TYR A 573 -18.25 -19.21 -3.19
CA TYR A 573 -18.78 -20.51 -3.60
C TYR A 573 -17.80 -21.65 -3.29
N SER A 574 -16.51 -21.45 -3.55
CA SER A 574 -15.48 -22.46 -3.25
C SER A 574 -15.32 -22.68 -1.75
N MET A 575 -15.39 -21.62 -0.93
CA MET A 575 -15.42 -21.76 0.54
C MET A 575 -16.63 -22.60 0.98
N HIS A 576 -17.82 -22.31 0.44
CA HIS A 576 -19.04 -23.06 0.77
C HIS A 576 -18.92 -24.54 0.37
N ARG A 577 -18.46 -24.82 -0.86
CA ARG A 577 -18.23 -26.19 -1.35
C ARG A 577 -17.27 -26.96 -0.46
N GLN A 578 -16.22 -26.30 0.01
CA GLN A 578 -15.22 -26.89 0.87
C GLN A 578 -15.78 -27.27 2.24
N TYR A 579 -16.58 -26.40 2.87
CA TYR A 579 -17.24 -26.74 4.15
C TYR A 579 -18.19 -27.94 4.04
N ALA A 580 -18.77 -28.17 2.86
CA ALA A 580 -19.66 -29.29 2.62
C ALA A 580 -18.92 -30.62 2.41
N HIS A 581 -17.69 -30.62 1.89
CA HIS A 581 -17.01 -31.81 1.41
C HIS A 581 -15.64 -32.10 2.06
N ALA A 582 -15.03 -31.14 2.78
CA ALA A 582 -13.74 -31.33 3.41
C ALA A 582 -13.85 -31.79 4.88
N ASN A 583 -12.87 -32.61 5.31
CA ASN A 583 -12.71 -33.00 6.71
C ASN A 583 -12.27 -31.83 7.62
N ILE A 584 -11.93 -30.68 7.04
CA ILE A 584 -11.42 -29.50 7.76
C ILE A 584 -12.59 -28.67 8.25
N LYS A 585 -12.84 -28.68 9.54
CA LYS A 585 -13.91 -27.90 10.19
C LYS A 585 -13.34 -26.57 10.74
N PRO A 586 -14.14 -25.50 10.76
CA PRO A 586 -13.78 -24.28 11.49
C PRO A 586 -13.43 -24.59 12.95
N PHE A 587 -12.41 -23.94 13.47
CA PHE A 587 -11.95 -24.08 14.86
C PHE A 587 -11.56 -25.54 15.25
N SER A 588 -11.20 -26.38 14.29
CA SER A 588 -10.76 -27.76 14.56
C SER A 588 -9.27 -27.83 14.90
N CYS A 589 -8.88 -28.98 15.44
CA CYS A 589 -7.46 -29.30 15.64
C CYS A 589 -6.81 -29.88 14.39
N ASP A 590 -7.60 -30.26 13.38
CA ASP A 590 -7.08 -30.85 12.17
C ASP A 590 -6.43 -29.78 11.29
N SER A 591 -5.19 -30.03 10.87
CA SER A 591 -4.46 -29.10 10.01
C SER A 591 -4.87 -29.28 8.56
N PRO A 592 -4.99 -28.16 7.79
CA PRO A 592 -5.17 -28.24 6.34
C PRO A 592 -3.98 -28.91 5.62
N THR A 593 -2.85 -29.00 6.26
CA THR A 593 -1.60 -29.56 5.69
C THR A 593 -1.35 -31.01 6.09
N GLY A 594 -2.29 -31.65 6.78
CA GLY A 594 -2.21 -33.03 7.24
C GLY A 594 -1.71 -33.18 8.67
#